data_04335b234ae89c09b2de31e4a599b233
#
_entry.id   04335b234ae89c09b2de31e4a599b233
#
_cell.length_a   1.000
_cell.length_b   1.000
_cell.length_c   1.000
_cell.angle_alpha   90.00
_cell.angle_beta   90.00
_cell.angle_gamma   90.00
#
_symmetry.space_group_name_H-M   'P 1'
#
loop_
_entity.id
_entity.type
_entity.pdbx_description
1 polymer ?
#
loop_
_entity_poly.entity_id
_entity_poly.type
_entity_poly.pdbx_seq_one_letter_code
_entity_poly.pdbx_strand_id
1 'polypeptide(L)'
;MDADLDQMTREQLIAEARRLRAGIRAHRDTTGHELCWHHPDLWALLPEKTDPLPVVPEWPQFMRGCVRYRQSLDEQAGRAQRSDQEFGE
;
A
#
# COMPACT_ATOMS: atom_id res chain seq x y z
N MET A 1 -4.09 4.58 19.77
CA MET A 1 -3.95 3.71 18.58
C MET A 1 -2.54 3.19 18.41
N ASP A 2 -1.55 4.06 18.55
CA ASP A 2 -0.14 3.68 18.39
C ASP A 2 0.66 3.79 19.68
N ALA A 3 -0.01 3.50 20.80
CA ALA A 3 0.63 3.58 22.13
C ALA A 3 1.79 2.59 22.28
N ASP A 4 1.78 1.50 21.50
CA ASP A 4 2.87 0.54 21.47
C ASP A 4 4.20 1.17 21.06
N LEU A 5 4.18 2.19 20.20
CA LEU A 5 5.40 2.88 19.76
C LEU A 5 6.11 3.57 20.93
N ASP A 6 5.33 4.09 21.90
CA ASP A 6 5.90 4.77 23.06
C ASP A 6 6.63 3.81 24.00
N GLN A 7 6.38 2.51 23.87
CA GLN A 7 7.02 1.48 24.68
C GLN A 7 8.19 0.81 23.98
N MET A 8 8.45 1.16 22.73
CA MET A 8 9.50 0.54 21.93
C MET A 8 10.85 1.16 22.26
N THR A 9 11.89 0.32 22.27
CA THR A 9 13.28 0.80 22.32
C THR A 9 13.64 1.44 20.98
N ARG A 10 14.79 2.14 20.95
CA ARG A 10 15.29 2.72 19.70
C ARG A 10 15.47 1.65 18.62
N GLU A 11 16.05 0.51 18.98
CA GLU A 11 16.25 -0.60 18.05
C GLU A 11 14.94 -1.14 17.51
N GLN A 12 13.94 -1.25 18.38
CA GLN A 12 12.60 -1.69 17.96
C GLN A 12 11.95 -0.70 17.02
N LEU A 13 12.10 0.61 17.28
CA LEU A 13 11.57 1.66 16.41
C LEU A 13 12.26 1.63 15.04
N ILE A 14 13.57 1.42 15.00
CA ILE A 14 14.31 1.31 13.75
C ILE A 14 13.82 0.11 12.95
N ALA A 15 13.65 -1.05 13.60
CA ALA A 15 13.13 -2.25 12.95
C ALA A 15 11.72 -2.01 12.39
N GLU A 16 10.87 -1.34 13.16
CA GLU A 16 9.51 -0.99 12.72
C GLU A 16 9.55 -0.08 11.50
N ALA A 17 10.38 0.96 11.51
CA ALA A 17 10.52 1.87 10.40
C ALA A 17 10.99 1.14 9.13
N ARG A 18 11.96 0.23 9.26
CA ARG A 18 12.46 -0.56 8.14
C ARG A 18 11.37 -1.45 7.57
N ARG A 19 10.58 -2.08 8.44
CA ARG A 19 9.48 -2.96 8.03
C ARG A 19 8.43 -2.18 7.24
N LEU A 20 8.04 -1.01 7.73
CA LEU A 20 7.05 -0.16 7.06
C LEU A 20 7.58 0.37 5.74
N ARG A 21 8.84 0.78 5.69
CA ARG A 21 9.47 1.24 4.45
C ARG A 21 9.54 0.13 3.42
N ALA A 22 9.84 -1.09 3.84
CA ALA A 22 9.84 -2.24 2.95
C ALA A 22 8.44 -2.49 2.37
N GLY A 23 7.40 -2.35 3.20
CA GLY A 23 6.02 -2.49 2.73
C GLY A 23 5.64 -1.41 1.72
N ILE A 24 6.03 -0.16 1.98
CA ILE A 24 5.77 0.94 1.06
C ILE A 24 6.46 0.68 -0.28
N ARG A 25 7.71 0.21 -0.25
CA ARG A 25 8.44 -0.11 -1.48
C ARG A 25 7.80 -1.28 -2.23
N ALA A 26 7.37 -2.31 -1.52
CA ALA A 26 6.68 -3.45 -2.12
C ALA A 26 5.41 -2.99 -2.85
N HIS A 27 4.63 -2.12 -2.21
CA HIS A 27 3.44 -1.56 -2.84
C HIS A 27 3.80 -0.69 -4.05
N ARG A 28 4.82 0.15 -3.90
CA ARG A 28 5.28 1.04 -4.98
C ARG A 28 5.74 0.26 -6.21
N ASP A 29 6.43 -0.86 -6.00
CA ASP A 29 7.06 -1.61 -7.07
C ASP A 29 6.09 -2.60 -7.73
N THR A 30 4.86 -2.69 -7.26
CA THR A 30 3.81 -3.46 -7.91
C THR A 30 2.95 -2.50 -8.73
N THR A 31 3.06 -2.59 -10.05
CA THR A 31 2.23 -1.81 -10.95
C THR A 31 0.98 -2.60 -11.32
N GLY A 32 -0.14 -1.94 -11.55
CA GLY A 32 -1.38 -2.61 -11.94
C GLY A 32 -2.17 -3.20 -10.77
N HIS A 33 -1.89 -2.78 -9.54
CA HIS A 33 -2.63 -3.15 -8.33
C HIS A 33 -2.58 -4.64 -7.97
N GLU A 34 -1.52 -5.35 -8.34
CA GLU A 34 -1.36 -6.73 -7.91
C GLU A 34 -1.16 -6.83 -6.39
N LEU A 35 -0.52 -5.83 -5.80
CA LEU A 35 -0.38 -5.75 -4.35
C LEU A 35 -0.97 -4.44 -3.86
N CYS A 36 -2.20 -4.51 -3.36
CA CYS A 36 -2.91 -3.36 -2.81
C CYS A 36 -2.91 -3.42 -1.29
N TRP A 37 -3.21 -2.30 -0.63
CA TRP A 37 -3.22 -2.20 0.82
C TRP A 37 -4.19 -3.18 1.50
N HIS A 38 -5.21 -3.65 0.80
CA HIS A 38 -6.13 -4.69 1.31
C HIS A 38 -5.49 -6.08 1.34
N HIS A 39 -4.39 -6.29 0.60
CA HIS A 39 -3.71 -7.58 0.58
C HIS A 39 -3.11 -7.89 1.95
N PRO A 40 -3.17 -9.15 2.41
CA PRO A 40 -2.63 -9.51 3.73
C PRO A 40 -1.18 -9.09 3.96
N ASP A 41 -0.36 -9.11 2.93
CA ASP A 41 1.05 -8.75 3.04
C ASP A 41 1.25 -7.28 3.43
N LEU A 42 0.29 -6.42 3.12
CA LEU A 42 0.35 -5.00 3.47
C LEU A 42 -0.57 -4.68 4.64
N TRP A 43 -1.75 -5.29 4.69
CA TRP A 43 -2.70 -5.04 5.77
C TRP A 43 -2.12 -5.37 7.13
N ALA A 44 -1.29 -6.42 7.20
CA ALA A 44 -0.69 -6.88 8.44
C ALA A 44 0.47 -6.01 8.95
N LEU A 45 0.81 -4.92 8.26
CA LEU A 45 1.88 -4.02 8.71
C LEU A 45 1.49 -3.21 9.94
N LEU A 46 0.20 -2.97 10.14
CA LEU A 46 -0.28 -2.24 11.31
C LEU A 46 -0.63 -3.21 12.44
N PRO A 47 -0.55 -2.74 13.71
CA PRO A 47 -0.85 -3.61 14.85
C PRO A 47 -2.29 -4.10 14.89
N GLU A 48 -3.23 -3.32 14.35
CA GLU A 48 -4.65 -3.70 14.30
C GLU A 48 -5.00 -4.64 13.14
N LYS A 49 -4.06 -5.43 12.68
CA LYS A 49 -4.14 -6.26 11.46
C LYS A 49 -5.35 -7.20 11.36
N THR A 50 -5.95 -7.55 12.51
CA THR A 50 -7.13 -8.43 12.51
C THR A 50 -8.39 -7.75 13.02
N ASP A 51 -8.28 -6.50 13.50
CA ASP A 51 -9.42 -5.74 14.04
C ASP A 51 -9.22 -4.25 13.74
N PRO A 52 -9.78 -3.76 12.64
CA PRO A 52 -10.70 -4.46 11.74
C PRO A 52 -9.99 -5.34 10.70
N LEU A 53 -10.71 -6.34 10.22
CA LEU A 53 -10.31 -7.05 9.00
C LEU A 53 -10.56 -6.15 7.79
N PRO A 54 -9.83 -6.34 6.69
CA PRO A 54 -10.04 -5.51 5.51
C PRO A 54 -11.44 -5.74 4.92
N VAL A 55 -12.07 -4.64 4.53
CA VAL A 55 -13.34 -4.68 3.80
C VAL A 55 -13.03 -4.32 2.35
N VAL A 56 -13.05 -5.32 1.49
CA VAL A 56 -12.67 -5.15 0.09
C VAL A 56 -13.88 -4.66 -0.69
N PRO A 57 -13.74 -3.57 -1.46
CA PRO A 57 -14.85 -3.11 -2.30
C PRO A 57 -15.23 -4.15 -3.36
N GLU A 58 -16.50 -4.18 -3.74
CA GLU A 58 -16.95 -4.99 -4.86
C GLU A 58 -16.27 -4.51 -6.16
N TRP A 59 -16.23 -5.38 -7.18
CA TRP A 59 -15.52 -5.09 -8.41
C TRP A 59 -15.87 -3.75 -9.05
N PRO A 60 -17.15 -3.35 -9.17
CA PRO A 60 -17.45 -2.07 -9.80
C PRO A 60 -16.86 -0.87 -9.04
N GLN A 61 -16.97 -0.89 -7.71
CA GLN A 61 -16.43 0.18 -6.87
C GLN A 61 -14.91 0.18 -6.90
N PHE A 62 -14.31 -1.00 -6.86
CA PHE A 62 -12.86 -1.15 -6.90
C PHE A 62 -12.31 -0.59 -8.21
N MET A 63 -12.92 -0.95 -9.34
CA MET A 63 -12.48 -0.48 -10.64
C MET A 63 -12.64 1.03 -10.80
N ARG A 64 -13.74 1.59 -10.28
CA ARG A 64 -13.92 3.05 -10.31
C ARG A 64 -12.83 3.77 -9.50
N GLY A 65 -12.43 3.19 -8.38
CA GLY A 65 -11.32 3.71 -7.59
C GLY A 65 -10.00 3.69 -8.35
N CYS A 66 -9.72 2.62 -9.06
CA CYS A 66 -8.53 2.50 -9.89
C CYS A 66 -8.53 3.55 -10.99
N VAL A 67 -9.65 3.78 -11.63
CA VAL A 67 -9.78 4.79 -12.69
C VAL A 67 -9.52 6.18 -12.12
N ARG A 68 -10.12 6.50 -10.97
CA ARG A 68 -9.92 7.81 -10.32
C ARG A 68 -8.47 8.03 -9.92
N TYR A 69 -7.83 6.98 -9.40
CA TYR A 69 -6.41 7.05 -9.04
C TYR A 69 -5.57 7.36 -10.28
N ARG A 70 -5.82 6.66 -11.38
CA ARG A 70 -5.06 6.85 -12.60
C ARG A 70 -5.27 8.27 -13.19
N GLN A 71 -6.50 8.78 -13.12
CA GLN A 71 -6.78 10.15 -13.55
C GLN A 71 -6.01 11.16 -12.69
N SER A 72 -6.00 10.98 -11.38
CA SER A 72 -5.23 11.83 -10.47
C SER A 72 -3.74 11.77 -10.77
N LEU A 73 -3.23 10.58 -11.06
CA LEU A 73 -1.83 10.40 -11.42
C LEU A 73 -1.50 11.16 -12.71
N ASP A 74 -2.37 11.11 -13.71
CA ASP A 74 -2.16 11.82 -14.96
C ASP A 74 -2.16 13.34 -14.76
N GLU A 75 -2.96 13.85 -13.82
CA GLU A 75 -2.99 15.26 -13.50
C GLU A 75 -1.75 15.71 -12.71
N GLN A 76 -1.34 14.92 -11.73
CA GLN A 76 -0.29 15.33 -10.80
C GLN A 76 1.09 14.88 -11.22
N ALA A 77 1.20 13.85 -12.04
CA ALA A 77 2.46 13.31 -12.52
C ALA A 77 2.43 13.11 -14.03
N GLY A 78 1.95 14.14 -14.76
CA GLY A 78 1.78 14.06 -16.20
C GLY A 78 3.07 13.85 -16.97
N ARG A 79 4.23 14.13 -16.36
CA ARG A 79 5.53 13.93 -16.99
C ARG A 79 6.17 12.59 -16.64
N ALA A 80 5.53 11.79 -15.79
CA ALA A 80 6.05 10.48 -15.43
C ALA A 80 6.12 9.58 -16.66
N GLN A 81 7.17 8.79 -16.74
CA GLN A 81 7.33 7.85 -17.84
C GLN A 81 6.17 6.85 -17.84
N ARG A 82 5.69 6.57 -19.04
CA ARG A 82 4.65 5.56 -19.24
C ARG A 82 5.27 4.28 -19.76
N SER A 83 4.67 3.15 -19.43
CA SER A 83 5.11 1.84 -19.90
C SER A 83 3.89 1.04 -20.31
N ASP A 84 4.01 0.28 -21.37
CA ASP A 84 2.98 -0.68 -21.80
C ASP A 84 3.29 -2.10 -21.32
N GLN A 85 4.33 -2.24 -20.51
CA GLN A 85 4.71 -3.55 -19.99
C GLN A 85 3.68 -4.04 -18.98
N GLU A 86 3.27 -5.29 -19.12
CA GLU A 86 2.37 -5.92 -18.18
C GLU A 86 3.09 -6.21 -16.86
N PHE A 87 2.31 -6.24 -15.81
CA PHE A 87 2.84 -6.57 -14.49
C PHE A 87 3.40 -8.00 -14.50
N GLY A 88 4.57 -8.19 -13.89
CA GLY A 88 5.19 -9.51 -13.78
C GLY A 88 6.04 -9.93 -14.96
N GLU A 89 6.17 -9.10 -15.97
CA GLU A 89 7.01 -9.35 -17.13
C GLU A 89 8.41 -8.77 -17.01
#